data_fa6c9b42112977a5009abaa8fa816324
#
_entry.id   fa6c9b42112977a5009abaa8fa816324
#
_cell.length_a   1.000
_cell.length_b   1.000
_cell.length_c   1.000
_cell.angle_alpha   90.00
_cell.angle_beta   90.00
_cell.angle_gamma   90.00
#
_symmetry.space_group_name_H-M   'P 1'
#
loop_
_entity.id
_entity.type
_entity.pdbx_description
1 polymer ?
#
loop_
_entity_poly.entity_id
_entity_poly.type
_entity_poly.pdbx_seq_one_letter_code
_entity_poly.pdbx_strand_id
1 'polypeptide(L)'
;DFLLAQDQFIVSQIVALAVVNYLKNKGLGPKIKWPNDIYCGDRKICGILIENSISGANLSASIVGIGINVNQTRFDSDAPNPTSLLLESNKLLPGDYTNLKEYDRKEELWAILAEITRLYELLVQGGCESIGAEYLQAMYRRDGYYKFKDLRQGSEGEVFEAKIIAPDRYGCLIL
;
A
#
# COMPACT_ATOMS: atom_id res chain seq x y z
N ASP A 1 -13.33 12.51 16.57
CA ASP A 1 -13.70 13.46 15.47
C ASP A 1 -12.66 14.56 15.29
N PHE A 2 -11.38 14.18 15.11
CA PHE A 2 -10.29 15.16 14.93
C PHE A 2 -9.87 15.29 13.45
N LEU A 3 -10.35 14.41 12.57
CA LEU A 3 -9.97 14.38 11.15
C LEU A 3 -11.11 14.89 10.28
N LEU A 4 -10.83 15.90 9.45
CA LEU A 4 -11.79 16.42 8.49
C LEU A 4 -11.95 15.43 7.32
N ALA A 5 -13.15 15.40 6.74
CA ALA A 5 -13.44 14.55 5.58
C ALA A 5 -12.50 14.83 4.39
N GLN A 6 -12.10 16.09 4.19
CA GLN A 6 -11.17 16.49 3.15
C GLN A 6 -9.74 15.96 3.35
N ASP A 7 -9.39 15.53 4.57
CA ASP A 7 -8.06 15.01 4.91
C ASP A 7 -8.06 13.47 5.02
N GLN A 8 -9.14 12.81 4.58
CA GLN A 8 -9.34 11.37 4.68
C GLN A 8 -8.23 10.51 4.04
N PHE A 9 -7.48 11.06 3.07
CA PHE A 9 -6.40 10.33 2.41
C PHE A 9 -5.28 9.91 3.37
N ILE A 10 -5.12 10.60 4.51
CA ILE A 10 -4.15 10.22 5.54
C ILE A 10 -4.38 8.79 6.07
N VAL A 11 -5.63 8.31 6.10
CA VAL A 11 -5.94 6.92 6.48
C VAL A 11 -5.29 5.93 5.51
N SER A 12 -5.38 6.22 4.20
CA SER A 12 -4.73 5.41 3.16
C SER A 12 -3.20 5.42 3.30
N GLN A 13 -2.63 6.58 3.63
CA GLN A 13 -1.19 6.72 3.86
C GLN A 13 -0.73 5.88 5.06
N ILE A 14 -1.43 5.96 6.19
CA ILE A 14 -1.13 5.17 7.40
C ILE A 14 -1.17 3.67 7.11
N VAL A 15 -2.25 3.20 6.49
CA VAL A 15 -2.44 1.77 6.25
C VAL A 15 -1.41 1.24 5.26
N ALA A 16 -1.14 1.96 4.18
CA ALA A 16 -0.13 1.56 3.21
C ALA A 16 1.28 1.54 3.81
N LEU A 17 1.64 2.57 4.61
CA LEU A 17 2.91 2.62 5.32
C LEU A 17 3.05 1.51 6.37
N ALA A 18 1.98 1.18 7.10
CA ALA A 18 2.01 0.09 8.06
C ALA A 18 2.38 -1.24 7.40
N VAL A 19 1.76 -1.55 6.25
CA VAL A 19 2.11 -2.75 5.47
C VAL A 19 3.54 -2.66 4.94
N VAL A 20 3.96 -1.49 4.44
CA VAL A 20 5.34 -1.28 3.98
C VAL A 20 6.35 -1.50 5.11
N ASN A 21 6.12 -0.92 6.28
CA ASN A 21 7.05 -1.03 7.41
C ASN A 21 7.10 -2.46 7.95
N TYR A 22 5.95 -3.11 8.06
CA TYR A 22 5.88 -4.54 8.37
C TYR A 22 6.72 -5.38 7.39
N LEU A 23 6.58 -5.19 6.09
CA LEU A 23 7.35 -5.94 5.08
C LEU A 23 8.84 -5.59 5.08
N LYS A 24 9.21 -4.34 5.36
CA LYS A 24 10.62 -3.95 5.58
C LYS A 24 11.23 -4.67 6.78
N ASN A 25 10.49 -4.82 7.87
CA ASN A 25 10.92 -5.58 9.06
C ASN A 25 11.13 -7.07 8.77
N LYS A 26 10.51 -7.59 7.70
CA LYS A 26 10.78 -8.95 7.16
C LYS A 26 11.98 -8.99 6.18
N GLY A 27 12.70 -7.88 6.00
CA GLY A 27 13.86 -7.79 5.11
C GLY A 27 13.53 -7.59 3.63
N LEU A 28 12.27 -7.22 3.30
CA LEU A 28 11.85 -6.99 1.92
C LEU A 28 11.99 -5.51 1.51
N GLY A 29 11.92 -5.25 0.20
CA GLY A 29 11.95 -3.91 -0.40
C GLY A 29 10.58 -3.47 -0.95
N PRO A 30 9.54 -3.32 -0.10
CA PRO A 30 8.21 -2.97 -0.58
C PRO A 30 8.12 -1.53 -1.05
N LYS A 31 7.23 -1.28 -2.02
CA LYS A 31 6.86 0.03 -2.54
C LYS A 31 5.35 0.17 -2.66
N ILE A 32 4.85 1.38 -2.47
CA ILE A 32 3.43 1.72 -2.60
C ILE A 32 3.15 2.06 -4.07
N LYS A 33 2.41 1.20 -4.75
CA LYS A 33 1.88 1.51 -6.07
C LYS A 33 0.50 2.16 -5.92
N TRP A 34 0.47 3.46 -6.12
CA TRP A 34 -0.78 4.22 -6.08
C TRP A 34 -1.83 3.61 -7.02
N PRO A 35 -3.13 3.57 -6.64
CA PRO A 35 -3.68 4.19 -5.42
C PRO A 35 -3.58 3.34 -4.14
N ASN A 36 -3.54 2.02 -4.21
CA ASN A 36 -3.89 1.15 -3.09
C ASN A 36 -3.18 -0.21 -3.07
N ASP A 37 -2.12 -0.39 -3.85
CA ASP A 37 -1.37 -1.64 -3.92
C ASP A 37 0.02 -1.53 -3.29
N ILE A 38 0.50 -2.64 -2.71
CA ILE A 38 1.90 -2.77 -2.27
C ILE A 38 2.59 -3.79 -3.18
N TYR A 39 3.76 -3.39 -3.67
CA TYR A 39 4.59 -4.17 -4.58
C TYR A 39 5.94 -4.50 -3.94
N CYS A 40 6.47 -5.69 -4.23
CA CYS A 40 7.88 -6.05 -4.05
C CYS A 40 8.51 -6.21 -5.44
N GLY A 41 9.42 -5.31 -5.81
CA GLY A 41 9.80 -5.16 -7.21
C GLY A 41 8.58 -4.83 -8.07
N ASP A 42 8.34 -5.60 -9.14
CA ASP A 42 7.19 -5.45 -10.02
C ASP A 42 6.04 -6.43 -9.69
N ARG A 43 6.05 -7.03 -8.49
CA ARG A 43 5.08 -8.06 -8.08
C ARG A 43 4.17 -7.54 -6.97
N LYS A 44 2.85 -7.70 -7.13
CA LYS A 44 1.84 -7.29 -6.16
C LYS A 44 1.78 -8.27 -4.98
N ILE A 45 2.05 -7.78 -3.77
CA ILE A 45 1.96 -8.56 -2.52
C ILE A 45 0.72 -8.23 -1.71
N CYS A 46 0.18 -7.02 -1.82
CA CYS A 46 -0.99 -6.58 -1.05
C CYS A 46 -1.86 -5.63 -1.86
N GLY A 47 -3.17 -5.69 -1.62
CA GLY A 47 -4.15 -4.70 -2.03
C GLY A 47 -4.89 -4.16 -0.80
N ILE A 48 -5.22 -2.87 -0.80
CA ILE A 48 -5.89 -2.19 0.31
C ILE A 48 -7.19 -1.59 -0.21
N LEU A 49 -8.28 -1.76 0.53
CA LEU A 49 -9.56 -1.13 0.26
C LEU A 49 -10.02 -0.37 1.50
N ILE A 50 -10.38 0.90 1.34
CA ILE A 50 -10.83 1.73 2.44
C ILE A 50 -12.18 2.33 2.09
N GLU A 51 -13.15 2.16 3.00
CA GLU A 51 -14.48 2.74 2.92
C GLU A 51 -14.65 3.72 4.07
N ASN A 52 -14.86 4.99 3.73
CA ASN A 52 -14.98 6.08 4.70
C ASN A 52 -16.43 6.50 4.90
N SER A 53 -16.82 6.70 6.15
CA SER A 53 -18.10 7.30 6.54
C SER A 53 -17.86 8.74 7.02
N ILE A 54 -18.67 9.66 6.53
CA ILE A 54 -18.57 11.09 6.83
C ILE A 54 -19.82 11.53 7.60
N SER A 55 -19.63 12.34 8.64
CA SER A 55 -20.69 12.99 9.41
C SER A 55 -20.41 14.49 9.51
N GLY A 56 -21.23 15.29 8.85
CA GLY A 56 -20.97 16.72 8.69
C GLY A 56 -19.67 16.97 7.92
N ALA A 57 -18.73 17.68 8.52
CA ALA A 57 -17.42 17.99 7.92
C ALA A 57 -16.31 16.99 8.33
N ASN A 58 -16.62 16.01 9.20
CA ASN A 58 -15.64 15.13 9.80
C ASN A 58 -15.73 13.70 9.27
N LEU A 59 -14.58 13.02 9.25
CA LEU A 59 -14.49 11.58 9.09
C LEU A 59 -15.01 10.91 10.37
N SER A 60 -16.08 10.13 10.28
CA SER A 60 -16.69 9.47 11.46
C SER A 60 -16.17 8.05 11.66
N ALA A 61 -15.90 7.33 10.57
CA ALA A 61 -15.36 5.98 10.59
C ALA A 61 -14.63 5.65 9.29
N SER A 62 -13.70 4.71 9.37
CA SER A 62 -13.04 4.10 8.20
C SER A 62 -13.01 2.59 8.39
N ILE A 63 -13.54 1.86 7.41
CA ILE A 63 -13.43 0.40 7.34
C ILE A 63 -12.28 0.08 6.41
N VAL A 64 -11.30 -0.66 6.91
CA VAL A 64 -10.05 -0.96 6.20
C VAL A 64 -9.96 -2.45 5.91
N GLY A 65 -9.97 -2.81 4.64
CA GLY A 65 -9.66 -4.16 4.15
C GLY A 65 -8.21 -4.23 3.67
N ILE A 66 -7.43 -5.15 4.22
CA ILE A 66 -6.04 -5.41 3.82
C ILE A 66 -5.94 -6.82 3.30
N GLY A 67 -5.77 -6.97 1.99
CA GLY A 67 -5.57 -8.25 1.33
C GLY A 67 -4.08 -8.51 1.08
N ILE A 68 -3.36 -9.01 2.11
CA ILE A 68 -1.96 -9.38 1.98
C ILE A 68 -1.80 -10.87 1.68
N ASN A 69 -0.97 -11.20 0.69
CA ASN A 69 -0.59 -12.57 0.39
C ASN A 69 0.55 -13.01 1.33
N VAL A 70 0.28 -13.93 2.25
CA VAL A 70 1.27 -14.39 3.24
C VAL A 70 1.94 -15.69 2.77
N ASN A 71 1.20 -16.79 2.71
CA ASN A 71 1.73 -18.13 2.45
C ASN A 71 1.36 -18.67 1.05
N GLN A 72 0.70 -17.88 0.22
CA GLN A 72 0.26 -18.35 -1.10
C GLN A 72 1.46 -18.63 -2.01
N THR A 73 1.44 -19.80 -2.66
CA THR A 73 2.41 -20.21 -3.68
C THR A 73 1.76 -20.30 -5.07
N ARG A 74 0.43 -20.26 -5.14
CA ARG A 74 -0.38 -20.24 -6.37
C ARG A 74 -1.41 -19.14 -6.28
N PHE A 75 -1.72 -18.53 -7.41
CA PHE A 75 -2.62 -17.39 -7.51
C PHE A 75 -3.60 -17.64 -8.66
N ASP A 76 -4.88 -17.69 -8.35
CA ASP A 76 -5.98 -17.91 -9.30
C ASP A 76 -6.76 -16.59 -9.56
N SER A 77 -6.07 -15.43 -9.47
CA SER A 77 -6.67 -14.10 -9.65
C SER A 77 -6.11 -13.39 -10.86
N ASP A 78 -6.87 -12.43 -11.41
CA ASP A 78 -6.46 -11.54 -12.51
C ASP A 78 -5.45 -10.46 -12.06
N ALA A 79 -4.96 -10.52 -10.82
CA ALA A 79 -3.95 -9.58 -10.34
C ALA A 79 -2.66 -9.73 -11.16
N PRO A 80 -2.12 -8.64 -11.73
CA PRO A 80 -0.89 -8.73 -12.49
C PRO A 80 0.29 -9.07 -11.58
N ASN A 81 1.05 -10.11 -11.94
CA ASN A 81 2.28 -10.52 -11.27
C ASN A 81 2.13 -10.63 -9.73
N PRO A 82 1.23 -11.47 -9.20
CA PRO A 82 1.06 -11.60 -7.77
C PRO A 82 2.26 -12.31 -7.13
N THR A 83 2.54 -11.96 -5.86
CA THR A 83 3.54 -12.63 -5.03
C THR A 83 3.04 -12.73 -3.59
N SER A 84 3.81 -13.39 -2.72
CA SER A 84 3.52 -13.53 -1.29
C SER A 84 4.75 -13.27 -0.43
N LEU A 85 4.53 -13.05 0.87
CA LEU A 85 5.61 -12.94 1.85
C LEU A 85 6.52 -14.17 1.81
N LEU A 86 5.92 -15.37 1.73
CA LEU A 86 6.66 -16.63 1.68
C LEU A 86 7.60 -16.70 0.47
N LEU A 87 7.11 -16.33 -0.71
CA LEU A 87 7.90 -16.34 -1.96
C LEU A 87 9.00 -15.27 -1.94
N GLU A 88 8.68 -14.05 -1.50
CA GLU A 88 9.66 -12.95 -1.46
C GLU A 88 10.77 -13.18 -0.44
N SER A 89 10.45 -13.66 0.76
CA SER A 89 11.43 -13.92 1.82
C SER A 89 12.40 -15.03 1.46
N ASN A 90 11.97 -15.99 0.67
CA ASN A 90 12.83 -17.10 0.26
C ASN A 90 13.52 -16.85 -1.10
N LYS A 91 13.22 -15.74 -1.79
CA LYS A 91 13.73 -15.41 -3.14
C LYS A 91 13.56 -16.57 -4.13
N LEU A 92 12.45 -17.28 -4.03
CA LEU A 92 12.23 -18.49 -4.78
C LEU A 92 11.86 -18.20 -6.23
N LEU A 93 12.43 -18.98 -7.11
CA LEU A 93 11.95 -19.11 -8.49
C LEU A 93 10.64 -19.90 -8.50
N PRO A 94 9.70 -19.60 -9.43
CA PRO A 94 8.48 -20.36 -9.57
C PRO A 94 8.76 -21.86 -9.73
N GLY A 95 8.17 -22.69 -8.87
CA GLY A 95 8.27 -24.16 -8.93
C GLY A 95 9.13 -24.83 -7.86
N ASP A 96 9.99 -24.10 -7.15
CA ASP A 96 10.78 -24.67 -6.05
C ASP A 96 10.15 -24.29 -4.69
N TYR A 97 9.18 -25.08 -4.25
CA TYR A 97 8.43 -24.87 -3.01
C TYR A 97 8.69 -25.96 -1.96
N THR A 98 9.81 -26.68 -2.08
CA THR A 98 10.16 -27.75 -1.15
C THR A 98 10.74 -27.18 0.15
N ASN A 99 10.21 -27.66 1.28
CA ASN A 99 10.67 -27.30 2.63
C ASN A 99 10.42 -25.84 3.08
N LEU A 100 9.40 -25.16 2.54
CA LEU A 100 9.03 -23.83 3.00
C LEU A 100 8.35 -23.87 4.38
N LYS A 101 8.86 -23.09 5.32
CA LYS A 101 8.20 -22.87 6.60
C LYS A 101 7.18 -21.74 6.43
N GLU A 102 5.90 -22.09 6.56
CA GLU A 102 4.83 -21.10 6.54
C GLU A 102 4.92 -20.12 7.73
N TYR A 103 4.47 -18.91 7.49
CA TYR A 103 4.29 -17.89 8.52
C TYR A 103 2.99 -18.14 9.29
N ASP A 104 2.99 -17.91 10.60
CA ASP A 104 1.76 -17.88 11.38
C ASP A 104 0.97 -16.60 11.05
N ARG A 105 -0.17 -16.76 10.40
CA ARG A 105 -1.01 -15.64 9.97
C ARG A 105 -1.52 -14.76 11.11
N LYS A 106 -1.64 -15.32 12.33
CA LYS A 106 -2.01 -14.55 13.51
C LYS A 106 -0.87 -13.61 13.95
N GLU A 107 0.35 -14.13 14.00
CA GLU A 107 1.52 -13.34 14.34
C GLU A 107 1.72 -12.20 13.33
N GLU A 108 1.55 -12.50 12.03
CA GLU A 108 1.68 -11.51 10.98
C GLU A 108 0.58 -10.44 11.05
N LEU A 109 -0.66 -10.82 11.37
CA LEU A 109 -1.75 -9.88 11.61
C LEU A 109 -1.42 -8.92 12.76
N TRP A 110 -0.95 -9.44 13.90
CA TRP A 110 -0.58 -8.59 15.05
C TRP A 110 0.57 -7.64 14.73
N ALA A 111 1.54 -8.07 13.93
CA ALA A 111 2.64 -7.21 13.52
C ALA A 111 2.16 -6.04 12.63
N ILE A 112 1.22 -6.27 11.72
CA ILE A 112 0.61 -5.22 10.89
C ILE A 112 -0.22 -4.26 11.77
N LEU A 113 -1.03 -4.80 12.68
CA LEU A 113 -1.86 -3.98 13.58
C LEU A 113 -0.99 -3.09 14.50
N ALA A 114 0.14 -3.59 14.97
CA ALA A 114 1.09 -2.79 15.76
C ALA A 114 1.63 -1.59 14.96
N GLU A 115 1.98 -1.78 13.68
CA GLU A 115 2.42 -0.68 12.81
C GLU A 115 1.30 0.33 12.52
N ILE A 116 0.06 -0.14 12.32
CA ILE A 116 -1.11 0.76 12.17
C ILE A 116 -1.30 1.60 13.43
N THR A 117 -1.26 0.97 14.60
CA THR A 117 -1.41 1.67 15.89
C THR A 117 -0.32 2.72 16.08
N ARG A 118 0.93 2.36 15.82
CA ARG A 118 2.08 3.31 15.92
C ARG A 118 1.90 4.53 15.02
N LEU A 119 1.50 4.33 13.76
CA LEU A 119 1.28 5.43 12.81
C LEU A 119 0.05 6.25 13.15
N TYR A 120 -0.99 5.62 13.68
CA TYR A 120 -2.17 6.33 14.19
C TYR A 120 -1.83 7.22 15.39
N GLU A 121 -1.05 6.72 16.34
CA GLU A 121 -0.56 7.51 17.48
C GLU A 121 0.31 8.69 17.00
N LEU A 122 1.17 8.48 16.01
CA LEU A 122 1.93 9.55 15.38
C LEU A 122 1.02 10.62 14.77
N LEU A 123 -0.05 10.22 14.06
CA LEU A 123 -1.04 11.14 13.52
C LEU A 123 -1.70 11.97 14.63
N VAL A 124 -2.15 11.33 15.72
CA VAL A 124 -2.78 12.00 16.87
C VAL A 124 -1.84 13.03 17.53
N GLN A 125 -0.53 12.78 17.47
CA GLN A 125 0.50 13.70 17.97
C GLN A 125 0.87 14.81 16.97
N GLY A 126 0.16 14.92 15.85
CA GLY A 126 0.40 15.95 14.83
C GLY A 126 1.42 15.58 13.76
N GLY A 127 1.82 14.32 13.65
CA GLY A 127 2.82 13.84 12.71
C GLY A 127 2.36 13.69 11.25
N CYS A 128 1.34 14.42 10.80
CA CYS A 128 0.76 14.31 9.45
C CYS A 128 1.82 14.53 8.35
N GLU A 129 2.65 15.57 8.48
CA GLU A 129 3.71 15.87 7.50
C GLU A 129 4.76 14.75 7.41
N SER A 130 5.14 14.18 8.54
CA SER A 130 6.09 13.06 8.60
C SER A 130 5.53 11.82 7.92
N ILE A 131 4.26 11.49 8.14
CA ILE A 131 3.56 10.40 7.47
C ILE A 131 3.53 10.63 5.95
N GLY A 132 3.16 11.84 5.51
CA GLY A 132 3.13 12.20 4.10
C GLY A 132 4.51 12.08 3.41
N ALA A 133 5.57 12.53 4.10
CA ALA A 133 6.93 12.43 3.59
C ALA A 133 7.41 10.97 3.47
N GLU A 134 7.13 10.13 4.48
CA GLU A 134 7.46 8.71 4.46
C GLU A 134 6.68 7.98 3.35
N TYR A 135 5.38 8.26 3.20
CA TYR A 135 4.55 7.73 2.13
C TYR A 135 5.14 8.04 0.76
N LEU A 136 5.49 9.31 0.54
CA LEU A 136 6.06 9.77 -0.73
C LEU A 136 7.38 9.06 -1.05
N GLN A 137 8.25 8.82 -0.07
CA GLN A 137 9.51 8.07 -0.25
C GLN A 137 9.28 6.59 -0.56
N ALA A 138 8.19 6.03 -0.06
CA ALA A 138 7.82 4.64 -0.29
C ALA A 138 7.13 4.40 -1.64
N MET A 139 6.77 5.45 -2.39
CA MET A 139 6.05 5.29 -3.66
C MET A 139 6.86 4.55 -4.72
N TYR A 140 6.17 3.68 -5.44
CA TYR A 140 6.66 2.94 -6.59
C TYR A 140 6.85 3.85 -7.79
N ARG A 141 7.97 3.73 -8.50
CA ARG A 141 8.30 4.52 -9.71
C ARG A 141 8.29 6.05 -9.50
N ARG A 142 8.72 6.51 -8.33
CA ARG A 142 8.87 7.95 -8.06
C ARG A 142 10.22 8.51 -8.49
N ASP A 143 11.21 7.66 -8.70
CA ASP A 143 12.62 8.00 -8.91
C ASP A 143 12.97 8.51 -10.32
N GLY A 144 11.99 8.50 -11.24
CA GLY A 144 12.23 8.89 -12.63
C GLY A 144 10.96 9.20 -13.41
N TYR A 145 11.12 9.32 -14.73
CA TYR A 145 10.02 9.43 -15.67
C TYR A 145 9.55 8.03 -16.09
N TYR A 146 8.24 7.84 -16.11
CA TYR A 146 7.60 6.59 -16.49
C TYR A 146 6.40 6.85 -17.38
N LYS A 147 6.01 5.83 -18.14
CA LYS A 147 4.81 5.89 -18.98
C LYS A 147 3.54 5.71 -18.14
N PHE A 148 2.64 6.65 -18.26
CA PHE A 148 1.30 6.62 -17.68
C PHE A 148 0.27 6.57 -18.81
N LYS A 149 -0.91 6.07 -18.49
CA LYS A 149 -2.05 6.04 -19.39
C LYS A 149 -3.22 6.78 -18.74
N ASP A 150 -3.73 7.81 -19.41
CA ASP A 150 -4.93 8.53 -18.95
C ASP A 150 -6.19 7.70 -19.28
N LEU A 151 -6.84 7.18 -18.26
CA LEU A 151 -8.06 6.38 -18.41
C LEU A 151 -9.36 7.18 -18.23
N ARG A 152 -9.30 8.49 -18.03
CA ARG A 152 -10.50 9.34 -17.88
C ARG A 152 -11.33 9.36 -19.16
N GLN A 153 -10.73 9.10 -20.30
CA GLN A 153 -11.38 9.02 -21.62
C GLN A 153 -11.66 7.57 -22.08
N GLY A 154 -11.60 6.60 -21.15
CA GLY A 154 -11.82 5.18 -21.44
C GLY A 154 -10.54 4.38 -21.66
N SER A 155 -10.68 3.11 -22.08
CA SER A 155 -9.56 2.16 -22.21
C SER A 155 -8.53 2.50 -23.29
N GLU A 156 -8.83 3.40 -24.20
CA GLU A 156 -7.95 3.85 -25.30
C GLU A 156 -7.21 5.17 -24.96
N GLY A 157 -7.17 5.56 -23.66
CA GLY A 157 -6.56 6.80 -23.22
C GLY A 157 -5.12 7.00 -23.69
N GLU A 158 -4.73 8.27 -23.83
CA GLU A 158 -3.41 8.67 -24.29
C GLU A 158 -2.31 8.18 -23.32
N VAL A 159 -1.22 7.65 -23.89
CA VAL A 159 -0.01 7.29 -23.14
C VAL A 159 0.95 8.47 -23.16
N PHE A 160 1.34 8.93 -22.01
CA PHE A 160 2.29 10.03 -21.83
C PHE A 160 3.39 9.67 -20.85
N GLU A 161 4.49 10.41 -20.87
CA GLU A 161 5.61 10.23 -19.95
C GLU A 161 5.59 11.31 -18.89
N ALA A 162 5.65 10.90 -17.61
CA ALA A 162 5.61 11.83 -16.49
C ALA A 162 6.39 11.29 -15.29
N LYS A 163 6.63 12.18 -14.32
CA LYS A 163 7.23 11.84 -13.03
C LYS A 163 6.23 12.10 -11.92
N ILE A 164 6.14 11.17 -10.96
CA ILE A 164 5.31 11.35 -9.77
C ILE A 164 5.90 12.48 -8.91
N ILE A 165 5.10 13.51 -8.68
CA ILE A 165 5.41 14.61 -7.76
C ILE A 165 4.96 14.24 -6.36
N ALA A 166 3.65 14.08 -6.15
CA ALA A 166 3.03 13.68 -4.88
C ALA A 166 1.55 13.35 -5.10
N PRO A 167 0.88 12.63 -4.21
CA PRO A 167 -0.56 12.71 -4.08
C PRO A 167 -0.96 14.05 -3.43
N ASP A 168 -2.08 14.61 -3.87
CA ASP A 168 -2.68 15.77 -3.20
C ASP A 168 -3.42 15.35 -1.91
N ARG A 169 -4.01 16.34 -1.20
CA ARG A 169 -4.77 16.08 0.04
C ARG A 169 -5.99 15.18 -0.15
N TYR A 170 -6.52 15.09 -1.36
CA TYR A 170 -7.66 14.24 -1.71
C TYR A 170 -7.23 12.86 -2.18
N GLY A 171 -5.93 12.63 -2.31
CA GLY A 171 -5.36 11.37 -2.78
C GLY A 171 -5.20 11.28 -4.30
N CYS A 172 -5.45 12.36 -5.05
CA CYS A 172 -5.21 12.40 -6.49
C CYS A 172 -3.70 12.46 -6.78
N LEU A 173 -3.24 11.63 -7.72
CA LEU A 173 -1.83 11.58 -8.09
C LEU A 173 -1.48 12.78 -8.97
N ILE A 174 -0.49 13.57 -8.55
CA ILE A 174 0.08 14.68 -9.33
C ILE A 174 1.35 14.18 -10.03
N LEU A 175 1.36 14.36 -11.34
CA LEU A 175 2.43 13.95 -12.23
C LEU A 175 3.16 15.16 -12.82
#